data_79fc31cac2d8718b35451904b4c4917b
#
_entry.id   79fc31cac2d8718b35451904b4c4917b
#
_cell.length_a   1.000
_cell.length_b   1.000
_cell.length_c   1.000
_cell.angle_alpha   90.00
_cell.angle_beta   90.00
_cell.angle_gamma   90.00
#
_symmetry.space_group_name_H-M   'P 1'
#
loop_
_entity.id
_entity.type
_entity.pdbx_description
1 polymer ?
#
loop_
_entity_poly.entity_id
_entity_poly.type
_entity_poly.pdbx_seq_one_letter_code
_entity_poly.pdbx_strand_id
1 'polypeptide(L)'
;RHGVWLAPVLLCGSAALYQSYVPVATVFFLILLVHHALDGFSFRALLLRGVRYLGVLIAGLVFYSLCLRVVYALTGQTAADSYNGMAGMGNFEGYSIVDLLRRAYLFPFEKMARPQTAFPRAAAAAYGLLLLFSLAAVCYLLHARRIAMPCAALTFVFLLLVPFGADFIYLLSKG
;
A
#
# COMPACT_ATOMS: atom_id res chain seq x y z
N ARG A 1 20.30 14.92 -1.64
CA ARG A 1 20.70 14.04 -0.50
C ARG A 1 19.84 14.25 0.76
N HIS A 2 19.26 15.46 0.98
CA HIS A 2 18.47 15.77 2.19
C HIS A 2 17.02 15.23 2.18
N GLY A 3 16.44 14.95 1.01
CA GLY A 3 15.05 14.49 0.90
C GLY A 3 14.76 13.13 1.55
N VAL A 4 15.75 12.27 1.69
CA VAL A 4 15.58 10.93 2.29
C VAL A 4 15.25 11.01 3.79
N TRP A 5 15.76 12.02 4.49
CA TRP A 5 15.50 12.24 5.92
C TRP A 5 14.18 12.97 6.17
N LEU A 6 13.75 13.81 5.22
CA LEU A 6 12.46 14.51 5.29
C LEU A 6 11.27 13.60 5.02
N ALA A 7 11.44 12.60 4.17
CA ALA A 7 10.35 11.72 3.78
C ALA A 7 9.65 10.99 4.94
N PRO A 8 10.37 10.36 5.92
CA PRO A 8 9.74 9.76 7.10
C PRO A 8 9.01 10.78 7.98
N VAL A 9 9.54 12.01 8.11
CA VAL A 9 8.89 13.09 8.90
C VAL A 9 7.59 13.53 8.23
N LEU A 10 7.60 13.72 6.92
CA LEU A 10 6.40 14.08 6.16
C LEU A 10 5.36 12.96 6.20
N LEU A 11 5.81 11.71 6.13
CA LEU A 11 4.92 10.54 6.25
C LEU A 11 4.31 10.45 7.65
N CYS A 12 5.09 10.70 8.71
CA CYS A 12 4.59 10.79 10.08
C CYS A 12 3.52 11.88 10.21
N GLY A 13 3.78 13.09 9.70
CA GLY A 13 2.80 14.18 9.70
C GLY A 13 1.52 13.83 8.93
N SER A 14 1.66 13.20 7.77
CA SER A 14 0.51 12.73 6.98
C SER A 14 -0.29 11.66 7.72
N ALA A 15 0.37 10.68 8.35
CA ALA A 15 -0.28 9.64 9.14
C ALA A 15 -0.97 10.21 10.38
N ALA A 16 -0.41 11.26 10.99
CA ALA A 16 -1.01 11.97 12.12
C ALA A 16 -2.30 12.72 11.73
N LEU A 17 -2.35 13.26 10.51
CA LEU A 17 -3.55 13.90 9.98
C LEU A 17 -4.63 12.86 9.62
N TYR A 18 -4.24 11.82 8.91
CA TYR A 18 -5.15 10.74 8.51
C TYR A 18 -4.36 9.48 8.12
N GLN A 19 -4.57 8.41 8.87
CA GLN A 19 -3.80 7.17 8.70
C GLN A 19 -3.92 6.52 7.33
N SER A 20 -5.03 6.76 6.62
CA SER A 20 -5.22 6.26 5.24
C SER A 20 -4.23 6.84 4.22
N TYR A 21 -3.45 7.86 4.58
CA TYR A 21 -2.37 8.33 3.71
C TYR A 21 -1.17 7.37 3.62
N VAL A 22 -0.99 6.47 4.60
CA VAL A 22 0.06 5.45 4.54
C VAL A 22 -0.16 4.47 3.39
N PRO A 23 -1.36 3.88 3.18
CA PRO A 23 -1.67 3.10 1.98
C PRO A 23 -1.44 3.86 0.68
N VAL A 24 -1.86 5.12 0.61
CA VAL A 24 -1.66 5.96 -0.58
C VAL A 24 -0.17 6.12 -0.89
N ALA A 25 0.65 6.41 0.13
CA ALA A 25 2.10 6.51 -0.04
C ALA A 25 2.71 5.16 -0.47
N THR A 26 2.24 4.04 0.09
CA THR A 26 2.70 2.68 -0.27
C THR A 26 2.41 2.37 -1.72
N VAL A 27 1.17 2.59 -2.18
CA VAL A 27 0.78 2.40 -3.59
C VAL A 27 1.60 3.31 -4.51
N PHE A 28 1.78 4.57 -4.13
CA PHE A 28 2.59 5.51 -4.91
C PHE A 28 4.04 5.04 -5.07
N PHE A 29 4.68 4.53 -4.01
CA PHE A 29 6.03 3.96 -4.10
C PHE A 29 6.09 2.72 -4.99
N LEU A 30 5.08 1.85 -4.94
CA LEU A 30 5.00 0.68 -5.83
C LEU A 30 4.86 1.11 -7.30
N ILE A 31 4.02 2.10 -7.59
CA ILE A 31 3.87 2.66 -8.96
C ILE A 31 5.19 3.29 -9.44
N LEU A 32 5.91 4.02 -8.57
CA LEU A 32 7.22 4.56 -8.91
C LEU A 32 8.24 3.47 -9.23
N LEU A 33 8.21 2.33 -8.51
CA LEU A 33 9.09 1.19 -8.80
C LEU A 33 8.76 0.56 -10.16
N VAL A 34 7.48 0.43 -10.50
CA VAL A 34 7.03 -0.01 -11.83
C VAL A 34 7.54 0.97 -12.90
N HIS A 35 7.39 2.27 -12.69
CA HIS A 35 7.88 3.29 -13.62
C HIS A 35 9.39 3.19 -13.83
N HIS A 36 10.16 3.06 -12.75
CA HIS A 36 11.61 2.88 -12.85
C HIS A 36 12.01 1.59 -13.58
N ALA A 37 11.24 0.51 -13.44
CA ALA A 37 11.47 -0.71 -14.20
C ALA A 37 11.25 -0.47 -15.69
N LEU A 38 10.20 0.25 -16.06
CA LEU A 38 9.90 0.64 -17.44
C LEU A 38 10.95 1.61 -18.02
N ASP A 39 11.61 2.41 -17.18
CA ASP A 39 12.73 3.29 -17.59
C ASP A 39 14.06 2.54 -17.78
N GLY A 40 14.05 1.21 -17.63
CA GLY A 40 15.22 0.36 -17.89
C GLY A 40 16.23 0.30 -16.75
N PHE A 41 15.82 0.62 -15.52
CA PHE A 41 16.71 0.44 -14.37
C PHE A 41 17.07 -1.03 -14.16
N SER A 42 18.31 -1.29 -13.74
CA SER A 42 18.79 -2.64 -13.47
C SER A 42 18.05 -3.26 -12.27
N PHE A 43 17.96 -4.59 -12.24
CA PHE A 43 17.32 -5.36 -11.16
C PHE A 43 17.84 -4.94 -9.76
N ARG A 44 19.17 -4.81 -9.61
CA ARG A 44 19.79 -4.38 -8.35
C ARG A 44 19.38 -2.96 -7.96
N ALA A 45 19.29 -2.05 -8.93
CA ALA A 45 18.87 -0.68 -8.66
C ALA A 45 17.39 -0.61 -8.22
N LEU A 46 16.52 -1.43 -8.83
CA LEU A 46 15.11 -1.54 -8.43
C LEU A 46 14.97 -2.08 -7.02
N LEU A 47 15.67 -3.16 -6.67
CA LEU A 47 15.66 -3.72 -5.32
C LEU A 47 16.13 -2.70 -4.28
N LEU A 48 17.25 -2.02 -4.52
CA LEU A 48 17.78 -1.02 -3.59
C LEU A 48 16.79 0.14 -3.40
N ARG A 49 16.08 0.57 -4.45
CA ARG A 49 15.04 1.59 -4.34
C ARG A 49 13.84 1.07 -3.55
N GLY A 50 13.40 -0.16 -3.83
CA GLY A 50 12.33 -0.81 -3.08
C GLY A 50 12.63 -0.88 -1.58
N VAL A 51 13.83 -1.33 -1.22
CA VAL A 51 14.30 -1.35 0.18
C VAL A 51 14.32 0.06 0.79
N ARG A 52 14.75 1.08 0.04
CA ARG A 52 14.73 2.48 0.52
C ARG A 52 13.31 2.98 0.77
N TYR A 53 12.37 2.72 -0.14
CA TYR A 53 10.97 3.12 0.03
C TYR A 53 10.32 2.40 1.21
N LEU A 54 10.58 1.10 1.35
CA LEU A 54 10.14 0.33 2.52
C LEU A 54 10.75 0.90 3.82
N GLY A 55 12.03 1.24 3.80
CA GLY A 55 12.71 1.88 4.93
C GLY A 55 12.05 3.22 5.32
N VAL A 56 11.66 4.04 4.35
CA VAL A 56 10.92 5.29 4.59
C VAL A 56 9.56 5.02 5.22
N LEU A 57 8.82 4.03 4.73
CA LEU A 57 7.52 3.66 5.30
C LEU A 57 7.65 3.17 6.75
N ILE A 58 8.58 2.26 7.01
CA ILE A 58 8.84 1.74 8.36
C ILE A 58 9.29 2.86 9.30
N ALA A 59 10.25 3.67 8.89
CA ALA A 59 10.74 4.78 9.70
C ALA A 59 9.64 5.81 10.02
N GLY A 60 8.79 6.14 9.02
CA GLY A 60 7.64 7.02 9.21
C GLY A 60 6.62 6.48 10.21
N LEU A 61 6.29 5.18 10.13
CA LEU A 61 5.37 4.52 11.06
C LEU A 61 5.94 4.42 12.47
N VAL A 62 7.23 4.09 12.61
CA VAL A 62 7.90 4.06 13.92
C VAL A 62 7.91 5.46 14.54
N PHE A 63 8.25 6.48 13.75
CA PHE A 63 8.26 7.86 14.24
C PHE A 63 6.84 8.32 14.64
N TYR A 64 5.83 7.99 13.84
CA TYR A 64 4.42 8.22 14.19
C TYR A 64 4.03 7.56 15.52
N SER A 65 4.38 6.29 15.70
CA SER A 65 4.09 5.55 16.93
C SER A 65 4.77 6.16 18.16
N LEU A 66 6.00 6.63 18.01
CA LEU A 66 6.72 7.34 19.08
C LEU A 66 6.05 8.67 19.43
N CYS A 67 5.67 9.46 18.42
CA CYS A 67 4.94 10.71 18.63
C CYS A 67 3.62 10.48 19.37
N LEU A 68 2.84 9.45 19.00
CA LEU A 68 1.61 9.10 19.68
C LEU A 68 1.84 8.75 21.16
N ARG A 69 2.87 7.95 21.46
CA ARG A 69 3.21 7.61 22.85
C ARG A 69 3.55 8.84 23.68
N VAL A 70 4.29 9.79 23.11
CA VAL A 70 4.61 11.06 23.77
C VAL A 70 3.32 11.88 24.02
N VAL A 71 2.44 11.99 23.02
CA VAL A 71 1.18 12.72 23.15
C VAL A 71 0.32 12.10 24.25
N TYR A 72 0.16 10.76 24.26
CA TYR A 72 -0.63 10.07 25.30
C TYR A 72 -0.03 10.24 26.71
N ALA A 73 1.31 10.19 26.82
CA ALA A 73 1.97 10.42 28.10
C ALA A 73 1.77 11.86 28.61
N LEU A 74 1.73 12.85 27.71
CA LEU A 74 1.55 14.27 28.09
C LEU A 74 0.08 14.63 28.39
N THR A 75 -0.85 14.00 27.66
CA THR A 75 -2.28 14.35 27.78
C THR A 75 -3.04 13.47 28.78
N GLY A 76 -2.44 12.36 29.23
CA GLY A 76 -3.12 11.36 30.05
C GLY A 76 -4.24 10.59 29.33
N GLN A 77 -4.35 10.75 28.01
CA GLN A 77 -5.35 10.08 27.20
C GLN A 77 -4.88 8.67 26.82
N THR A 78 -5.82 7.76 26.67
CA THR A 78 -5.59 6.43 26.10
C THR A 78 -6.10 6.37 24.65
N ALA A 79 -5.57 5.45 23.86
CA ALA A 79 -6.09 5.22 22.52
C ALA A 79 -7.60 4.94 22.56
N ALA A 80 -8.37 5.63 21.72
CA ALA A 80 -9.81 5.43 21.64
C ALA A 80 -10.10 4.02 21.10
N ASP A 81 -10.62 3.13 21.94
CA ASP A 81 -10.92 1.73 21.59
C ASP A 81 -11.97 1.59 20.48
N SER A 82 -12.76 2.64 20.26
CA SER A 82 -13.94 2.62 19.39
C SER A 82 -13.70 3.12 17.97
N TYR A 83 -12.54 3.68 17.64
CA TYR A 83 -12.31 4.25 16.31
C TYR A 83 -11.62 3.23 15.39
N ASN A 84 -12.40 2.60 14.51
CA ASN A 84 -11.92 1.70 13.43
C ASN A 84 -10.98 0.57 13.87
N GLY A 85 -11.18 0.02 15.08
CA GLY A 85 -10.37 -1.10 15.57
C GLY A 85 -8.90 -0.76 15.85
N MET A 86 -8.57 0.52 16.04
CA MET A 86 -7.18 0.98 16.21
C MET A 86 -6.48 0.43 17.44
N ALA A 87 -7.22 0.18 18.52
CA ALA A 87 -6.68 -0.47 19.73
C ALA A 87 -6.24 -1.92 19.48
N GLY A 88 -6.82 -2.58 18.44
CA GLY A 88 -6.48 -3.92 17.99
C GLY A 88 -5.41 -3.98 16.89
N MET A 89 -4.83 -2.85 16.50
CA MET A 89 -3.82 -2.81 15.44
C MET A 89 -2.61 -3.68 15.79
N GLY A 90 -2.29 -4.62 14.86
CA GLY A 90 -1.18 -5.56 15.06
C GLY A 90 -1.54 -6.83 15.81
N ASN A 91 -2.78 -6.99 16.27
CA ASN A 91 -3.26 -8.25 16.81
C ASN A 91 -3.81 -9.13 15.68
N PHE A 92 -3.00 -10.06 15.20
CA PHE A 92 -3.34 -11.00 14.13
C PHE A 92 -3.98 -12.29 14.64
N GLU A 93 -4.33 -12.37 15.93
CA GLU A 93 -4.97 -13.57 16.48
C GLU A 93 -6.29 -13.88 15.75
N GLY A 94 -6.37 -15.06 15.18
CA GLY A 94 -7.54 -15.56 14.46
C GLY A 94 -7.56 -15.27 12.96
N TYR A 95 -6.54 -14.62 12.37
CA TYR A 95 -6.42 -14.44 10.93
C TYR A 95 -5.39 -15.39 10.32
N SER A 96 -5.85 -16.17 9.34
CA SER A 96 -4.94 -16.91 8.45
C SER A 96 -4.33 -15.97 7.42
N ILE A 97 -3.11 -16.28 6.93
CA ILE A 97 -2.49 -15.59 5.78
C ILE A 97 -3.43 -15.62 4.57
N VAL A 98 -4.20 -16.69 4.41
CA VAL A 98 -5.19 -16.84 3.33
C VAL A 98 -6.31 -15.79 3.47
N ASP A 99 -6.78 -15.52 4.69
CA ASP A 99 -7.81 -14.51 4.94
C ASP A 99 -7.30 -13.10 4.65
N LEU A 100 -6.05 -12.81 4.99
CA LEU A 100 -5.40 -11.53 4.67
C LEU A 100 -5.28 -11.33 3.16
N LEU A 101 -4.84 -12.36 2.42
CA LEU A 101 -4.76 -12.32 0.97
C LEU A 101 -6.14 -12.16 0.34
N ARG A 102 -7.12 -12.93 0.80
CA ARG A 102 -8.51 -12.80 0.33
C ARG A 102 -9.05 -11.40 0.56
N ARG A 103 -8.85 -10.80 1.72
CA ARG A 103 -9.27 -9.43 2.00
C ARG A 103 -8.57 -8.44 1.08
N ALA A 104 -7.26 -8.51 0.89
CA ALA A 104 -6.51 -7.59 0.05
C ALA A 104 -6.95 -7.61 -1.42
N TYR A 105 -7.27 -8.79 -1.97
CA TYR A 105 -7.55 -8.93 -3.40
C TYR A 105 -9.03 -9.00 -3.76
N LEU A 106 -9.88 -9.58 -2.90
CA LEU A 106 -11.30 -9.74 -3.19
C LEU A 106 -12.18 -8.63 -2.61
N PHE A 107 -11.78 -8.05 -1.47
CA PHE A 107 -12.56 -7.03 -0.81
C PHE A 107 -12.90 -5.79 -1.66
N PRO A 108 -11.99 -5.25 -2.51
CA PRO A 108 -12.34 -4.16 -3.42
C PRO A 108 -13.48 -4.54 -4.37
N PHE A 109 -13.46 -5.75 -4.92
CA PHE A 109 -14.53 -6.25 -5.80
C PHE A 109 -15.84 -6.47 -5.03
N GLU A 110 -15.77 -7.05 -3.84
CA GLU A 110 -16.94 -7.26 -2.97
C GLU A 110 -17.58 -5.93 -2.56
N LYS A 111 -16.76 -4.92 -2.24
CA LYS A 111 -17.26 -3.56 -1.92
C LYS A 111 -17.94 -2.90 -3.12
N MET A 112 -17.37 -3.02 -4.32
CA MET A 112 -17.94 -2.45 -5.53
C MET A 112 -19.22 -3.17 -5.98
N ALA A 113 -19.33 -4.47 -5.70
CA ALA A 113 -20.51 -5.29 -6.03
C ALA A 113 -21.66 -5.15 -5.02
N ARG A 114 -21.51 -4.38 -3.93
CA ARG A 114 -22.58 -4.21 -2.92
C ARG A 114 -23.76 -3.40 -3.46
N PRO A 115 -25.01 -3.75 -3.04
CA PRO A 115 -26.23 -3.09 -3.53
C PRO A 115 -26.34 -1.60 -3.15
N GLN A 116 -25.49 -1.11 -2.28
CA GLN A 116 -25.44 0.30 -1.85
C GLN A 116 -24.86 1.27 -2.90
N THR A 117 -24.20 0.74 -3.93
CA THR A 117 -23.74 1.56 -5.07
C THR A 117 -24.85 1.65 -6.11
N ALA A 118 -25.03 2.81 -6.75
CA ALA A 118 -26.07 3.03 -7.77
C ALA A 118 -26.00 2.03 -8.93
N PHE A 119 -24.79 1.55 -9.29
CA PHE A 119 -24.55 0.60 -10.38
C PHE A 119 -23.48 -0.44 -10.00
N PRO A 120 -23.74 -1.37 -9.07
CA PRO A 120 -22.70 -2.24 -8.51
C PRO A 120 -22.04 -3.15 -9.55
N ARG A 121 -22.83 -3.74 -10.47
CA ARG A 121 -22.28 -4.62 -11.51
C ARG A 121 -21.46 -3.87 -12.55
N ALA A 122 -21.93 -2.69 -12.97
CA ALA A 122 -21.21 -1.84 -13.93
C ALA A 122 -19.91 -1.31 -13.32
N ALA A 123 -19.89 -0.90 -12.05
CA ALA A 123 -18.70 -0.46 -11.34
C ALA A 123 -17.67 -1.58 -11.22
N ALA A 124 -18.09 -2.80 -10.84
CA ALA A 124 -17.20 -3.96 -10.75
C ALA A 124 -16.64 -4.35 -12.12
N ALA A 125 -17.45 -4.32 -13.16
CA ALA A 125 -17.02 -4.58 -14.53
C ALA A 125 -16.03 -3.51 -15.03
N ALA A 126 -16.32 -2.23 -14.81
CA ALA A 126 -15.43 -1.13 -15.18
C ALA A 126 -14.08 -1.23 -14.46
N TYR A 127 -14.07 -1.56 -13.16
CA TYR A 127 -12.85 -1.79 -12.41
C TYR A 127 -12.04 -2.97 -12.94
N GLY A 128 -12.71 -4.11 -13.22
CA GLY A 128 -12.08 -5.27 -13.84
C GLY A 128 -11.46 -4.96 -15.19
N LEU A 129 -12.18 -4.23 -16.06
CA LEU A 129 -11.65 -3.77 -17.34
C LEU A 129 -10.46 -2.85 -17.18
N LEU A 130 -10.50 -1.90 -16.24
CA LEU A 130 -9.39 -0.99 -15.95
C LEU A 130 -8.14 -1.75 -15.50
N LEU A 131 -8.29 -2.76 -14.64
CA LEU A 131 -7.18 -3.62 -14.22
C LEU A 131 -6.60 -4.42 -15.40
N LEU A 132 -7.45 -5.00 -16.26
CA LEU A 132 -7.03 -5.72 -17.45
C LEU A 132 -6.27 -4.81 -18.42
N PHE A 133 -6.80 -3.61 -18.68
CA PHE A 133 -6.13 -2.62 -19.51
C PHE A 133 -4.77 -2.20 -18.93
N SER A 134 -4.71 -1.94 -17.63
CA SER A 134 -3.46 -1.57 -16.95
C SER A 134 -2.42 -2.68 -17.05
N LEU A 135 -2.84 -3.93 -16.84
CA LEU A 135 -1.97 -5.10 -16.96
C LEU A 135 -1.49 -5.29 -18.40
N ALA A 136 -2.39 -5.21 -19.37
CA ALA A 136 -2.06 -5.30 -20.79
C ALA A 136 -1.08 -4.19 -21.22
N ALA A 137 -1.30 -2.95 -20.76
CA ALA A 137 -0.41 -1.82 -21.03
C ALA A 137 1.00 -2.05 -20.45
N VAL A 138 1.10 -2.55 -19.21
CA VAL A 138 2.40 -2.88 -18.62
C VAL A 138 3.08 -4.00 -19.39
N CYS A 139 2.37 -5.10 -19.73
CA CYS A 139 2.92 -6.19 -20.54
C CYS A 139 3.44 -5.68 -21.89
N TYR A 140 2.64 -4.85 -22.57
CA TYR A 140 3.04 -4.23 -23.83
C TYR A 140 4.30 -3.37 -23.70
N LEU A 141 4.36 -2.51 -22.67
CA LEU A 141 5.51 -1.64 -22.42
C LEU A 141 6.77 -2.43 -22.07
N LEU A 142 6.64 -3.48 -21.25
CA LEU A 142 7.77 -4.38 -20.93
C LEU A 142 8.32 -5.04 -22.19
N HIS A 143 7.43 -5.51 -23.07
CA HIS A 143 7.81 -6.13 -24.34
C HIS A 143 8.42 -5.10 -25.31
N ALA A 144 7.75 -3.97 -25.54
CA ALA A 144 8.17 -2.92 -26.48
C ALA A 144 9.52 -2.30 -26.08
N ARG A 145 9.78 -2.15 -24.79
CA ARG A 145 11.04 -1.62 -24.26
C ARG A 145 12.12 -2.69 -24.05
N ARG A 146 11.83 -3.95 -24.40
CA ARG A 146 12.76 -5.10 -24.27
C ARG A 146 13.35 -5.22 -22.87
N ILE A 147 12.52 -5.02 -21.85
CA ILE A 147 12.95 -5.08 -20.45
C ILE A 147 13.42 -6.51 -20.11
N ALA A 148 14.56 -6.62 -19.44
CA ALA A 148 15.12 -7.91 -19.04
C ALA A 148 14.15 -8.70 -18.14
N MET A 149 14.04 -10.01 -18.35
CA MET A 149 13.13 -10.90 -17.62
C MET A 149 13.14 -10.73 -16.09
N PRO A 150 14.29 -10.62 -15.40
CA PRO A 150 14.27 -10.44 -13.95
C PRO A 150 13.64 -9.11 -13.52
N CYS A 151 13.80 -8.04 -14.32
CA CYS A 151 13.15 -6.75 -14.05
C CYS A 151 11.66 -6.82 -14.35
N ALA A 152 11.25 -7.53 -15.40
CA ALA A 152 9.85 -7.76 -15.71
C ALA A 152 9.15 -8.57 -14.59
N ALA A 153 9.77 -9.65 -14.12
CA ALA A 153 9.25 -10.44 -13.00
C ALA A 153 9.10 -9.59 -11.74
N LEU A 154 10.09 -8.75 -11.41
CA LEU A 154 10.02 -7.85 -10.26
C LEU A 154 8.91 -6.80 -10.43
N THR A 155 8.66 -6.33 -11.65
CA THR A 155 7.54 -5.43 -11.95
C THR A 155 6.19 -6.08 -11.64
N PHE A 156 6.00 -7.35 -12.01
CA PHE A 156 4.79 -8.09 -11.66
C PHE A 156 4.65 -8.29 -10.14
N VAL A 157 5.73 -8.53 -9.42
CA VAL A 157 5.71 -8.58 -7.95
C VAL A 157 5.25 -7.24 -7.38
N PHE A 158 5.75 -6.11 -7.87
CA PHE A 158 5.30 -4.79 -7.42
C PHE A 158 3.82 -4.56 -7.71
N LEU A 159 3.33 -4.94 -8.89
CA LEU A 159 1.91 -4.84 -9.23
C LEU A 159 1.02 -5.72 -8.33
N LEU A 160 1.47 -6.93 -8.02
CA LEU A 160 0.77 -7.81 -7.08
C LEU A 160 0.73 -7.23 -5.66
N LEU A 161 1.73 -6.47 -5.25
CA LEU A 161 1.75 -5.82 -3.94
C LEU A 161 0.84 -4.58 -3.86
N VAL A 162 0.36 -4.03 -4.99
CA VAL A 162 -0.49 -2.81 -4.97
C VAL A 162 -1.79 -3.01 -4.19
N PRO A 163 -2.61 -4.05 -4.39
CA PRO A 163 -3.82 -4.25 -3.59
C PRO A 163 -3.50 -4.43 -2.10
N PHE A 164 -2.45 -5.20 -1.79
CA PHE A 164 -2.00 -5.39 -0.42
C PHE A 164 -1.55 -4.07 0.22
N GLY A 165 -0.82 -3.23 -0.52
CA GLY A 165 -0.40 -1.91 -0.06
C GLY A 165 -1.56 -0.93 0.13
N ALA A 166 -2.58 -1.01 -0.72
CA ALA A 166 -3.78 -0.18 -0.64
C ALA A 166 -4.63 -0.49 0.60
N ASP A 167 -4.73 -1.77 0.97
CA ASP A 167 -5.54 -2.25 2.09
C ASP A 167 -4.73 -2.46 3.38
N PHE A 168 -3.45 -2.07 3.40
CA PHE A 168 -2.51 -2.35 4.48
C PHE A 168 -3.05 -1.97 5.87
N ILE A 169 -3.69 -0.81 6.01
CA ILE A 169 -4.26 -0.38 7.30
C ILE A 169 -5.45 -1.25 7.70
N TYR A 170 -6.32 -1.60 6.75
CA TYR A 170 -7.46 -2.48 7.02
C TYR A 170 -7.05 -3.91 7.35
N LEU A 171 -5.89 -4.34 6.84
CA LEU A 171 -5.31 -5.64 7.20
C LEU A 171 -4.76 -5.64 8.63
N LEU A 172 -4.30 -4.49 9.12
CA LEU A 172 -3.77 -4.33 10.47
C LEU A 172 -4.85 -4.05 11.51
N SER A 173 -6.03 -3.59 11.11
CA SER A 173 -7.17 -3.31 11.99
C SER A 173 -8.17 -4.45 11.96
N LYS A 174 -8.64 -4.87 13.14
CA LYS A 174 -9.80 -5.76 13.26
C LYS A 174 -11.04 -4.93 12.92
N GLY A 175 -11.30 -4.71 11.65
CA GLY A 175 -12.52 -4.05 11.18
C GLY A 175 -13.55 -5.06 10.72
#